data_b5f079c3d3ba6b0a65228d158ab26b55
#
_entry.id   b5f079c3d3ba6b0a65228d158ab26b55
#
_cell.length_a   1.000
_cell.length_b   1.000
_cell.length_c   1.000
_cell.angle_alpha   90.00
_cell.angle_beta   90.00
_cell.angle_gamma   90.00
#
_symmetry.space_group_name_H-M   'P 1'
#
loop_
_entity.id
_entity.type
_entity.pdbx_description
1 polymer ?
#
loop_
_entity_poly.entity_id
_entity_poly.type
_entity_poly.pdbx_seq_one_letter_code
_entity_poly.pdbx_strand_id
1 'polypeptide(L)'
;MKYVDKIISYTKPPNAWKVSVIIISGVMTGLILWVLYVGNAVSYLSDKPETCINCHVMNPQFATWRVSSHANVATCNDCHVPQDNIFRKYMFKASDGLRHSTMFTFRLEPQTIRIKSMGADVVQENCKRCHEHLIDHSSLMKTENDEERKCWSCHMETPHGSVRSLSSTPNVNVEKPFELLPEWMQKYNIKNSK
;
A
#
# COMPACT_ATOMS: atom_id res chain seq x y z
N MET A 1 -17.68 26.65 24.97
CA MET A 1 -17.16 26.09 26.21
C MET A 1 -18.17 25.16 26.91
N LYS A 2 -19.43 25.59 27.20
CA LYS A 2 -20.41 24.73 27.94
C LYS A 2 -20.65 23.31 27.34
N TYR A 3 -20.61 23.12 26.01
CA TYR A 3 -20.79 21.79 25.39
C TYR A 3 -19.58 20.87 25.59
N VAL A 4 -18.36 21.40 25.53
CA VAL A 4 -17.13 20.66 25.75
C VAL A 4 -17.06 20.19 27.20
N ASP A 5 -17.38 21.08 28.16
CA ASP A 5 -17.38 20.73 29.58
C ASP A 5 -18.43 19.64 29.89
N LYS A 6 -19.57 19.67 29.22
CA LYS A 6 -20.62 18.66 29.36
C LYS A 6 -20.18 17.32 28.81
N ILE A 7 -19.51 17.27 27.66
CA ILE A 7 -18.95 16.02 27.08
C ILE A 7 -17.87 15.47 28.02
N ILE A 8 -16.95 16.31 28.49
CA ILE A 8 -15.90 15.91 29.43
C ILE A 8 -16.49 15.34 30.73
N SER A 9 -17.58 15.91 31.24
CA SER A 9 -18.23 15.40 32.46
C SER A 9 -18.86 14.02 32.29
N TYR A 10 -19.38 13.69 31.11
CA TYR A 10 -19.91 12.36 30.79
C TYR A 10 -18.80 11.31 30.54
N THR A 11 -17.63 11.74 30.05
CA THR A 11 -16.52 10.82 29.76
C THR A 11 -15.57 10.61 30.92
N LYS A 12 -15.69 11.43 31.98
CA LYS A 12 -14.84 11.26 33.20
C LYS A 12 -15.21 9.96 33.94
N PRO A 13 -14.25 9.03 34.06
CA PRO A 13 -14.48 7.82 34.82
C PRO A 13 -14.69 8.12 36.31
N PRO A 14 -15.47 7.31 37.03
CA PRO A 14 -15.59 7.39 38.48
C PRO A 14 -14.20 7.35 39.14
N ASN A 15 -14.04 7.98 40.30
CA ASN A 15 -12.75 8.06 40.98
C ASN A 15 -12.09 6.69 41.21
N ALA A 16 -12.89 5.68 41.54
CA ALA A 16 -12.42 4.29 41.72
C ALA A 16 -11.84 3.65 40.45
N TRP A 17 -12.25 4.11 39.25
CA TRP A 17 -11.84 3.54 37.97
C TRP A 17 -10.70 4.31 37.30
N LYS A 18 -10.34 5.49 37.81
CA LYS A 18 -9.32 6.36 37.19
C LYS A 18 -8.00 5.65 36.96
N VAL A 19 -7.50 4.94 37.97
CA VAL A 19 -6.23 4.22 37.89
C VAL A 19 -6.27 3.12 36.83
N SER A 20 -7.34 2.31 36.84
CA SER A 20 -7.51 1.24 35.86
C SER A 20 -7.60 1.79 34.43
N VAL A 21 -8.36 2.87 34.23
CA VAL A 21 -8.48 3.52 32.91
C VAL A 21 -7.15 4.08 32.43
N ILE A 22 -6.37 4.71 33.31
CA ILE A 22 -5.04 5.23 32.96
C ILE A 22 -4.10 4.08 32.56
N ILE A 23 -4.08 3.00 33.33
CA ILE A 23 -3.23 1.85 33.02
C ILE A 23 -3.64 1.22 31.69
N ILE A 24 -4.93 0.93 31.50
CA ILE A 24 -5.42 0.30 30.26
C ILE A 24 -5.15 1.20 29.05
N SER A 25 -5.44 2.51 29.15
CA SER A 25 -5.16 3.43 28.04
C SER A 25 -3.67 3.54 27.74
N GLY A 26 -2.81 3.54 28.77
CA GLY A 26 -1.35 3.52 28.59
C GLY A 26 -0.87 2.26 27.87
N VAL A 27 -1.35 1.09 28.30
CA VAL A 27 -1.03 -0.20 27.66
C VAL A 27 -1.53 -0.21 26.22
N MET A 28 -2.78 0.20 25.96
CA MET A 28 -3.34 0.26 24.62
C MET A 28 -2.54 1.20 23.71
N THR A 29 -2.19 2.38 24.20
CA THR A 29 -1.36 3.33 23.44
C THR A 29 0.01 2.73 23.12
N GLY A 30 0.63 2.10 24.10
CA GLY A 30 1.92 1.42 23.91
C GLY A 30 1.85 0.31 22.87
N LEU A 31 0.80 -0.51 22.90
CA LEU A 31 0.57 -1.56 21.91
C LEU A 31 0.33 -1.00 20.50
N ILE A 32 -0.44 0.07 20.37
CA ILE A 32 -0.66 0.73 19.08
C ILE A 32 0.67 1.25 18.52
N LEU A 33 1.46 1.96 19.33
CA LEU A 33 2.76 2.47 18.90
C LEU A 33 3.71 1.33 18.52
N TRP A 34 3.70 0.25 19.28
CA TRP A 34 4.47 -0.94 18.98
C TRP A 34 4.08 -1.57 17.63
N VAL A 35 2.80 -1.74 17.37
CA VAL A 35 2.30 -2.28 16.09
C VAL A 35 2.68 -1.38 14.92
N LEU A 36 2.56 -0.06 15.07
CA LEU A 36 2.97 0.91 14.05
C LEU A 36 4.48 0.85 13.79
N TYR A 37 5.28 0.67 14.83
CA TYR A 37 6.73 0.52 14.73
C TYR A 37 7.13 -0.78 14.02
N VAL A 38 6.59 -1.93 14.46
CA VAL A 38 6.90 -3.24 13.87
C VAL A 38 6.38 -3.35 12.44
N GLY A 39 5.21 -2.75 12.15
CA GLY A 39 4.62 -2.68 10.82
C GLY A 39 5.30 -1.67 9.88
N ASN A 40 6.35 -0.98 10.35
CA ASN A 40 7.05 0.06 9.58
C ASN A 40 6.10 1.09 8.96
N ALA A 41 5.09 1.52 9.75
CA ALA A 41 3.99 2.35 9.27
C ALA A 41 4.47 3.68 8.64
N VAL A 42 5.56 4.25 9.15
CA VAL A 42 6.11 5.51 8.65
C VAL A 42 6.63 5.39 7.21
N SER A 43 7.08 4.20 6.80
CA SER A 43 7.57 3.97 5.43
C SER A 43 6.50 4.24 4.37
N TYR A 44 5.22 4.06 4.72
CA TYR A 44 4.11 4.30 3.78
C TYR A 44 3.89 5.78 3.43
N LEU A 45 4.53 6.70 4.15
CA LEU A 45 4.56 8.11 3.76
C LEU A 45 5.52 8.35 2.58
N SER A 46 6.47 7.45 2.35
CA SER A 46 7.41 7.54 1.24
C SER A 46 6.81 6.96 -0.05
N ASP A 47 7.44 7.27 -1.20
CA ASP A 47 7.09 6.69 -2.50
C ASP A 47 8.06 5.57 -2.92
N LYS A 48 8.94 5.14 -2.02
CA LYS A 48 9.93 4.09 -2.30
C LYS A 48 9.24 2.75 -2.59
N PRO A 49 9.60 2.04 -3.67
CA PRO A 49 9.00 0.75 -4.02
C PRO A 49 9.17 -0.32 -2.94
N GLU A 50 10.26 -0.23 -2.16
CA GLU A 50 10.57 -1.16 -1.06
C GLU A 50 9.49 -1.16 0.03
N THR A 51 8.77 -0.05 0.18
CA THR A 51 7.63 0.02 1.12
C THR A 51 6.55 -1.01 0.81
N CYS A 52 6.32 -1.30 -0.48
CA CYS A 52 5.29 -2.23 -0.90
C CYS A 52 5.61 -3.68 -0.50
N ILE A 53 6.90 -4.04 -0.40
CA ILE A 53 7.33 -5.38 0.00
C ILE A 53 7.39 -5.60 1.52
N ASN A 54 6.96 -4.64 2.33
CA ASN A 54 6.66 -4.89 3.75
C ASN A 54 5.61 -6.03 3.87
N CYS A 55 4.75 -6.19 2.86
CA CYS A 55 3.85 -7.32 2.74
C CYS A 55 4.42 -8.35 1.75
N HIS A 56 4.71 -9.56 2.21
CA HIS A 56 5.31 -10.63 1.40
C HIS A 56 4.52 -10.99 0.13
N VAL A 57 3.21 -10.77 0.15
CA VAL A 57 2.33 -11.01 -1.00
C VAL A 57 2.64 -10.10 -2.18
N MET A 58 3.36 -8.99 -1.96
CA MET A 58 3.76 -8.04 -3.00
C MET A 58 5.13 -8.39 -3.63
N ASN A 59 5.84 -9.38 -3.09
CA ASN A 59 7.15 -9.78 -3.62
C ASN A 59 7.12 -10.13 -5.12
N PRO A 60 6.15 -10.90 -5.64
CA PRO A 60 6.06 -11.21 -7.07
C PRO A 60 5.86 -9.95 -7.92
N GLN A 61 5.02 -9.03 -7.46
CA GLN A 61 4.73 -7.77 -8.17
C GLN A 61 5.97 -6.86 -8.22
N PHE A 62 6.69 -6.78 -7.12
CA PHE A 62 7.95 -6.04 -7.05
C PHE A 62 9.02 -6.65 -7.97
N ALA A 63 9.16 -7.97 -7.96
CA ALA A 63 10.16 -8.67 -8.78
C ALA A 63 9.90 -8.48 -10.28
N THR A 64 8.65 -8.57 -10.70
CA THR A 64 8.28 -8.38 -12.11
C THR A 64 8.37 -6.91 -12.52
N TRP A 65 8.00 -5.97 -11.65
CA TRP A 65 8.22 -4.54 -11.90
C TRP A 65 9.70 -4.22 -12.10
N ARG A 66 10.61 -4.77 -11.27
CA ARG A 66 12.06 -4.52 -11.40
C ARG A 66 12.66 -4.86 -12.76
N VAL A 67 12.07 -5.76 -13.50
CA VAL A 67 12.51 -6.16 -14.85
C VAL A 67 11.63 -5.57 -15.95
N SER A 68 10.66 -4.74 -15.59
CA SER A 68 9.78 -4.08 -16.55
C SER A 68 10.45 -2.87 -17.19
N SER A 69 9.88 -2.40 -18.30
CA SER A 69 10.33 -1.17 -18.98
C SER A 69 10.19 0.09 -18.12
N HIS A 70 9.33 0.07 -17.09
CA HIS A 70 9.07 1.21 -16.21
C HIS A 70 9.95 1.25 -14.96
N ALA A 71 10.75 0.22 -14.67
CA ALA A 71 11.55 0.13 -13.45
C ALA A 71 12.49 1.31 -13.21
N ASN A 72 13.02 1.92 -14.28
CA ASN A 72 13.98 3.02 -14.19
C ASN A 72 13.35 4.42 -14.20
N VAL A 73 12.04 4.52 -14.47
CA VAL A 73 11.37 5.81 -14.70
C VAL A 73 10.13 6.03 -13.83
N ALA A 74 9.58 4.98 -13.23
CA ALA A 74 8.38 5.06 -12.42
C ALA A 74 8.42 4.07 -11.26
N THR A 75 7.99 4.52 -10.10
CA THR A 75 7.80 3.71 -8.89
C THR A 75 6.39 3.11 -8.85
N CYS A 76 6.15 2.21 -7.89
CA CYS A 76 4.80 1.66 -7.67
C CYS A 76 3.76 2.77 -7.47
N ASN A 77 4.11 3.80 -6.69
CA ASN A 77 3.21 4.89 -6.37
C ASN A 77 2.93 5.83 -7.55
N ASP A 78 3.85 5.94 -8.52
CA ASP A 78 3.61 6.75 -9.71
C ASP A 78 2.48 6.20 -10.58
N CYS A 79 2.22 4.89 -10.49
CA CYS A 79 1.12 4.23 -11.18
C CYS A 79 -0.10 4.04 -10.29
N HIS A 80 0.09 3.59 -9.04
CA HIS A 80 -1.00 3.12 -8.17
C HIS A 80 -1.59 4.16 -7.23
N VAL A 81 -1.03 5.37 -7.17
CA VAL A 81 -1.49 6.45 -6.27
C VAL A 81 -1.75 7.71 -7.09
N PRO A 82 -2.84 8.47 -6.82
CA PRO A 82 -3.11 9.73 -7.51
C PRO A 82 -1.94 10.71 -7.37
N GLN A 83 -1.59 11.40 -8.45
CA GLN A 83 -0.47 12.33 -8.51
C GLN A 83 -0.90 13.77 -8.82
N ASP A 84 -2.19 14.02 -8.98
CA ASP A 84 -2.77 15.31 -9.30
C ASP A 84 -2.78 16.30 -8.12
N ASN A 85 -3.01 15.78 -6.90
CA ASN A 85 -3.13 16.58 -5.69
C ASN A 85 -2.57 15.85 -4.48
N ILE A 86 -1.75 16.58 -3.69
CA ILE A 86 -1.09 16.01 -2.50
C ILE A 86 -2.09 15.51 -1.45
N PHE A 87 -3.21 16.21 -1.27
CA PHE A 87 -4.25 15.79 -0.33
C PHE A 87 -4.93 14.50 -0.81
N ARG A 88 -5.33 14.43 -2.10
CA ARG A 88 -5.89 13.24 -2.72
C ARG A 88 -4.92 12.06 -2.63
N LYS A 89 -3.62 12.31 -2.87
CA LYS A 89 -2.55 11.32 -2.75
C LYS A 89 -2.53 10.66 -1.36
N TYR A 90 -2.45 11.45 -0.30
CA TYR A 90 -2.35 10.89 1.05
C TYR A 90 -3.66 10.32 1.57
N MET A 91 -4.80 10.90 1.21
CA MET A 91 -6.11 10.32 1.52
C MET A 91 -6.30 8.96 0.85
N PHE A 92 -5.89 8.83 -0.41
CA PHE A 92 -5.91 7.56 -1.12
C PHE A 92 -4.99 6.54 -0.45
N LYS A 93 -3.74 6.91 -0.14
CA LYS A 93 -2.79 6.04 0.58
C LYS A 93 -3.34 5.58 1.93
N ALA A 94 -3.94 6.48 2.70
CA ALA A 94 -4.51 6.15 4.00
C ALA A 94 -5.70 5.18 3.87
N SER A 95 -6.62 5.46 2.97
CA SER A 95 -7.80 4.62 2.72
C SER A 95 -7.43 3.24 2.21
N ASP A 96 -6.57 3.16 1.20
CA ASP A 96 -6.15 1.89 0.61
C ASP A 96 -5.24 1.09 1.55
N GLY A 97 -4.35 1.76 2.28
CA GLY A 97 -3.51 1.15 3.31
C GLY A 97 -4.34 0.59 4.47
N LEU A 98 -5.36 1.33 4.95
CA LEU A 98 -6.27 0.84 5.98
C LEU A 98 -7.05 -0.39 5.50
N ARG A 99 -7.51 -0.37 4.25
CA ARG A 99 -8.18 -1.51 3.64
C ARG A 99 -7.26 -2.73 3.56
N HIS A 100 -6.03 -2.56 3.06
CA HIS A 100 -5.06 -3.66 2.96
C HIS A 100 -4.72 -4.23 4.33
N SER A 101 -4.46 -3.40 5.33
CA SER A 101 -4.17 -3.86 6.69
C SER A 101 -5.35 -4.60 7.31
N THR A 102 -6.59 -4.14 7.07
CA THR A 102 -7.81 -4.83 7.52
C THR A 102 -7.94 -6.21 6.86
N MET A 103 -7.81 -6.27 5.52
CA MET A 103 -7.89 -7.54 4.78
C MET A 103 -6.83 -8.54 5.27
N PHE A 104 -5.60 -8.08 5.46
CA PHE A 104 -4.51 -8.92 5.96
C PHE A 104 -4.75 -9.38 7.40
N THR A 105 -5.16 -8.48 8.30
CA THR A 105 -5.37 -8.80 9.73
C THR A 105 -6.47 -9.84 9.93
N PHE A 106 -7.54 -9.72 9.17
CA PHE A 106 -8.69 -10.64 9.27
C PHE A 106 -8.62 -11.82 8.28
N ARG A 107 -7.55 -11.96 7.52
CA ARG A 107 -7.34 -13.01 6.50
C ARG A 107 -8.50 -13.09 5.51
N LEU A 108 -8.93 -11.93 5.03
CA LEU A 108 -10.02 -11.79 4.06
C LEU A 108 -9.50 -11.65 2.61
N GLU A 109 -8.21 -11.86 2.40
CA GLU A 109 -7.59 -11.78 1.08
C GLU A 109 -8.14 -12.85 0.14
N PRO A 110 -8.52 -12.48 -1.09
CA PRO A 110 -8.93 -13.45 -2.10
C PRO A 110 -7.71 -14.25 -2.58
N GLN A 111 -7.94 -15.49 -3.04
CA GLN A 111 -6.88 -16.33 -3.62
C GLN A 111 -6.18 -15.66 -4.81
N THR A 112 -6.90 -14.84 -5.57
CA THR A 112 -6.34 -14.04 -6.66
C THR A 112 -6.47 -12.56 -6.32
N ILE A 113 -5.35 -11.90 -6.10
CA ILE A 113 -5.31 -10.47 -5.84
C ILE A 113 -5.51 -9.74 -7.15
N ARG A 114 -6.56 -8.93 -7.23
CA ARG A 114 -6.88 -8.10 -8.40
C ARG A 114 -7.04 -6.65 -7.96
N ILE A 115 -6.67 -5.74 -8.86
CA ILE A 115 -6.91 -4.32 -8.67
C ILE A 115 -8.41 -4.04 -8.63
N LYS A 116 -8.87 -3.20 -7.71
CA LYS A 116 -10.26 -2.74 -7.66
C LYS A 116 -10.50 -1.61 -8.65
N SER A 117 -11.77 -1.35 -8.99
CA SER A 117 -12.16 -0.29 -9.94
C SER A 117 -11.52 1.05 -9.61
N MET A 118 -11.64 1.52 -8.36
CA MET A 118 -11.04 2.79 -7.93
C MET A 118 -9.52 2.84 -8.15
N GLY A 119 -8.80 1.76 -7.86
CA GLY A 119 -7.36 1.67 -8.12
C GLY A 119 -7.06 1.59 -9.62
N ALA A 120 -7.90 0.87 -10.39
CA ALA A 120 -7.79 0.78 -11.83
C ALA A 120 -7.96 2.14 -12.51
N ASP A 121 -8.89 2.95 -12.03
CA ASP A 121 -9.11 4.31 -12.56
C ASP A 121 -7.91 5.21 -12.29
N VAL A 122 -7.32 5.13 -11.09
CA VAL A 122 -6.07 5.84 -10.75
C VAL A 122 -4.91 5.41 -11.64
N VAL A 123 -4.75 4.11 -11.91
CA VAL A 123 -3.71 3.63 -12.84
C VAL A 123 -3.94 4.18 -14.24
N GLN A 124 -5.18 4.19 -14.72
CA GLN A 124 -5.53 4.76 -16.02
C GLN A 124 -5.19 6.26 -16.09
N GLU A 125 -5.56 7.04 -15.07
CA GLU A 125 -5.21 8.46 -14.96
C GLU A 125 -3.70 8.68 -15.05
N ASN A 126 -2.91 7.88 -14.33
CA ASN A 126 -1.46 7.98 -14.29
C ASN A 126 -0.79 7.54 -15.60
N CYS A 127 -1.31 6.52 -16.29
CA CYS A 127 -0.85 6.16 -17.64
C CYS A 127 -1.02 7.36 -18.58
N LYS A 128 -2.20 7.97 -18.58
CA LYS A 128 -2.51 9.14 -19.41
C LYS A 128 -1.64 10.34 -19.06
N ARG A 129 -1.41 10.59 -17.77
CA ARG A 129 -0.57 11.70 -17.30
C ARG A 129 0.85 11.67 -17.90
N CYS A 130 1.46 10.49 -17.97
CA CYS A 130 2.81 10.35 -18.52
C CYS A 130 2.83 10.21 -20.04
N HIS A 131 1.77 9.67 -20.66
CA HIS A 131 1.70 9.35 -22.08
C HIS A 131 0.71 10.24 -22.85
N GLU A 132 0.31 11.38 -22.29
CA GLU A 132 -0.71 12.28 -22.86
C GLU A 132 -0.47 12.59 -24.35
N HIS A 133 0.75 13.01 -24.68
CA HIS A 133 1.13 13.37 -26.04
C HIS A 133 1.08 12.21 -27.06
N LEU A 134 1.07 10.97 -26.60
CA LEU A 134 0.91 9.80 -27.47
C LEU A 134 -0.55 9.42 -27.68
N ILE A 135 -1.42 9.83 -26.76
CA ILE A 135 -2.81 9.41 -26.67
C ILE A 135 -3.72 10.38 -27.43
N ASP A 136 -3.42 11.67 -27.44
CA ASP A 136 -4.25 12.75 -28.03
C ASP A 136 -4.65 12.49 -29.49
N HIS A 137 -3.87 11.71 -30.21
CA HIS A 137 -4.11 11.39 -31.63
C HIS A 137 -4.65 9.99 -31.86
N SER A 138 -4.95 9.23 -30.79
CA SER A 138 -5.32 7.82 -30.90
C SER A 138 -6.84 7.60 -30.80
N SER A 139 -7.45 7.23 -31.92
CA SER A 139 -8.85 6.74 -31.94
C SER A 139 -9.05 5.39 -31.23
N LEU A 140 -7.95 4.70 -30.85
CA LEU A 140 -8.00 3.38 -30.23
C LEU A 140 -8.45 3.40 -28.75
N MET A 141 -8.50 4.59 -28.14
CA MET A 141 -8.85 4.74 -26.72
C MET A 141 -10.34 4.55 -26.42
N LYS A 142 -11.20 4.61 -27.45
CA LYS A 142 -12.64 4.43 -27.29
C LYS A 142 -13.06 3.04 -27.71
N THR A 143 -14.01 2.46 -26.98
CA THR A 143 -14.73 1.25 -27.38
C THR A 143 -15.89 1.61 -28.30
N GLU A 144 -16.53 0.62 -28.93
CA GLU A 144 -17.74 0.82 -29.75
C GLU A 144 -18.89 1.48 -28.96
N ASN A 145 -18.91 1.33 -27.63
CA ASN A 145 -19.91 1.94 -26.75
C ASN A 145 -19.45 3.28 -26.14
N ASP A 146 -18.44 3.93 -26.73
CA ASP A 146 -17.84 5.19 -26.25
C ASP A 146 -17.23 5.12 -24.84
N GLU A 147 -17.06 3.91 -24.27
CA GLU A 147 -16.36 3.70 -23.01
C GLU A 147 -14.85 3.77 -23.23
N GLU A 148 -14.14 4.35 -22.27
CA GLU A 148 -12.69 4.45 -22.33
C GLU A 148 -12.02 3.08 -22.15
N ARG A 149 -11.24 2.67 -23.15
CA ARG A 149 -10.46 1.44 -23.09
C ARG A 149 -9.28 1.58 -22.11
N LYS A 150 -9.12 0.61 -21.23
CA LYS A 150 -7.99 0.61 -20.30
C LYS A 150 -6.68 0.28 -21.03
N CYS A 151 -5.62 1.04 -20.76
CA CYS A 151 -4.33 0.90 -21.44
C CYS A 151 -3.77 -0.52 -21.34
N TRP A 152 -3.89 -1.13 -20.17
CA TRP A 152 -3.42 -2.52 -19.95
C TRP A 152 -4.29 -3.60 -20.61
N SER A 153 -5.40 -3.25 -21.22
CA SER A 153 -6.14 -4.24 -22.05
C SER A 153 -5.34 -4.68 -23.28
N CYS A 154 -4.47 -3.80 -23.79
CA CYS A 154 -3.54 -4.11 -24.87
C CYS A 154 -2.11 -4.25 -24.37
N HIS A 155 -1.71 -3.46 -23.35
CA HIS A 155 -0.35 -3.40 -22.80
C HIS A 155 -0.23 -4.21 -21.49
N MET A 156 -0.71 -5.45 -21.48
CA MET A 156 -0.84 -6.27 -20.27
C MET A 156 0.46 -6.52 -19.54
N GLU A 157 1.57 -6.65 -20.26
CA GLU A 157 2.87 -6.99 -19.68
C GLU A 157 3.71 -5.75 -19.31
N THR A 158 3.28 -4.56 -19.72
CA THR A 158 4.10 -3.36 -19.57
C THR A 158 4.32 -2.95 -18.11
N PRO A 159 3.31 -2.96 -17.21
CA PRO A 159 3.51 -2.52 -15.83
C PRO A 159 4.36 -3.50 -15.00
N HIS A 160 4.05 -4.78 -15.10
CA HIS A 160 4.63 -5.83 -14.23
C HIS A 160 5.32 -6.95 -14.99
N GLY A 161 5.51 -6.82 -16.32
CA GLY A 161 6.00 -7.90 -17.14
C GLY A 161 5.04 -9.10 -17.17
N SER A 162 5.50 -10.21 -17.73
CA SER A 162 4.69 -11.43 -17.85
C SER A 162 4.64 -12.20 -16.53
N VAL A 163 3.61 -11.93 -15.71
CA VAL A 163 3.35 -12.73 -14.51
C VAL A 163 2.55 -13.97 -14.89
N ARG A 164 3.22 -15.07 -15.08
CA ARG A 164 2.58 -16.33 -15.49
C ARG A 164 1.78 -16.98 -14.37
N SER A 165 2.27 -16.94 -13.13
CA SER A 165 1.58 -17.46 -11.92
C SER A 165 2.35 -17.04 -10.66
N LEU A 166 1.66 -16.88 -9.54
CA LEU A 166 2.32 -16.71 -8.23
C LEU A 166 3.17 -17.92 -7.85
N SER A 167 2.78 -19.12 -8.30
CA SER A 167 3.53 -20.36 -8.08
C SER A 167 4.70 -20.53 -9.06
N SER A 168 4.72 -19.84 -10.18
CA SER A 168 5.79 -19.87 -11.18
C SER A 168 6.85 -18.79 -10.98
N THR A 169 6.62 -17.86 -10.06
CA THR A 169 7.69 -17.02 -9.52
C THR A 169 8.43 -17.85 -8.47
N PRO A 170 9.52 -18.56 -8.83
CA PRO A 170 10.32 -19.25 -7.83
C PRO A 170 10.76 -18.17 -6.84
N ASN A 171 10.80 -18.50 -5.56
CA ASN A 171 11.30 -17.68 -4.48
C ASN A 171 12.24 -16.62 -5.02
N VAL A 172 11.67 -15.52 -5.50
CA VAL A 172 12.50 -14.41 -5.93
C VAL A 172 13.19 -14.02 -4.64
N ASN A 173 14.47 -14.34 -4.54
CA ASN A 173 15.36 -13.76 -3.57
C ASN A 173 15.40 -12.25 -3.86
N VAL A 174 14.27 -11.59 -3.64
CA VAL A 174 14.26 -10.19 -3.35
C VAL A 174 15.02 -10.16 -2.05
N GLU A 175 16.30 -9.79 -2.13
CA GLU A 175 17.03 -9.41 -0.93
C GLU A 175 16.08 -8.48 -0.20
N LYS A 176 15.48 -9.00 0.88
CA LYS A 176 14.67 -8.14 1.75
C LYS A 176 15.61 -7.00 2.07
N PRO A 177 15.26 -5.75 1.81
CA PRO A 177 16.13 -4.68 2.22
C PRO A 177 16.26 -4.82 3.74
N PHE A 178 17.41 -5.30 4.18
CA PHE A 178 17.73 -5.55 5.59
C PHE A 178 17.49 -4.29 6.43
N GLU A 179 17.53 -3.15 5.78
CA GLU A 179 17.27 -1.83 6.35
C GLU A 179 15.83 -1.61 6.84
N LEU A 180 14.86 -2.38 6.33
CA LEU A 180 13.44 -2.24 6.74
C LEU A 180 13.07 -3.07 7.96
N LEU A 181 13.93 -3.99 8.36
CA LEU A 181 13.71 -4.76 9.59
C LEU A 181 14.32 -4.01 10.78
N PRO A 182 13.63 -3.95 11.93
CA PRO A 182 14.24 -3.50 13.17
C PRO A 182 15.55 -4.23 13.42
N GLU A 183 16.58 -3.54 13.94
CA GLU A 183 17.94 -4.09 14.13
C GLU A 183 17.96 -5.42 14.90
N TRP A 184 17.05 -5.61 15.86
CA TRP A 184 16.92 -6.84 16.61
C TRP A 184 16.45 -8.03 15.76
N MET A 185 15.59 -7.83 14.76
CA MET A 185 15.19 -8.86 13.79
C MET A 185 16.31 -9.18 12.78
N GLN A 186 17.10 -8.18 12.42
CA GLN A 186 18.25 -8.37 11.52
C GLN A 186 19.29 -9.32 12.19
N LYS A 187 19.57 -9.11 13.48
CA LYS A 187 20.47 -9.97 14.25
C LYS A 187 19.98 -11.44 14.36
N TYR A 188 18.67 -11.64 14.39
CA TYR A 188 18.08 -12.99 14.47
C TYR A 188 18.24 -13.78 13.16
N ASN A 189 18.11 -13.10 12.02
CA ASN A 189 18.23 -13.73 10.70
C ASN A 189 19.66 -14.13 10.35
N ILE A 190 20.67 -13.36 10.76
CA ILE A 190 22.08 -13.68 10.53
C ILE A 190 22.51 -14.93 11.31
N LYS A 191 21.90 -15.21 12.45
CA LYS A 191 22.24 -16.36 13.30
C LYS A 191 21.69 -17.70 12.79
N ASN A 192 20.62 -17.67 11.98
CA ASN A 192 19.92 -18.84 11.46
C ASN A 192 20.25 -19.16 9.98
N SER A 193 21.12 -18.39 9.34
CA SER A 193 21.54 -18.58 7.94
C SER A 193 22.92 -19.28 7.78
N LYS A 194 23.44 -19.86 8.90
CA LYS A 194 24.68 -20.66 8.90
C LYS A 194 24.29 -22.14 9.09
#